data_be8a3ee01b48e97e88123dca0de34bbc
#
_entry.id   be8a3ee01b48e97e88123dca0de34bbc
#
_cell.length_a   1.000
_cell.length_b   1.000
_cell.length_c   1.000
_cell.angle_alpha   90.00
_cell.angle_beta   90.00
_cell.angle_gamma   90.00
#
_symmetry.space_group_name_H-M   'P 1'
#
loop_
_entity.id
_entity.type
_entity.pdbx_description
1 polymer ?
#
loop_
_entity_poly.entity_id
_entity_poly.type
_entity_poly.pdbx_seq_one_letter_code
_entity_poly.pdbx_strand_id
1 'polypeptide(L)' 'MNATIRVWYDREGDFLEITFRDAKGYLREITEDIYERVDEAGNLLGYSLFNVTRHERQSLALPVKVQQLTASLQAA' A
#
# COMPACT_ATOMS: atom_id res chain seq x y z
N MET A 1 19.02 -1.56 11.51
CA MET A 1 17.96 -2.45 11.02
C MET A 1 17.47 -1.98 9.67
N ASN A 2 17.44 -2.89 8.72
CA ASN A 2 16.99 -2.56 7.36
C ASN A 2 15.51 -2.86 7.20
N ALA A 3 14.79 -1.91 6.61
CA ALA A 3 13.42 -2.12 6.22
C ALA A 3 13.34 -2.19 4.70
N THR A 4 12.53 -3.07 4.19
CA THR A 4 12.36 -3.26 2.74
C THR A 4 10.92 -2.93 2.37
N ILE A 5 10.78 -2.07 1.36
CA ILE A 5 9.49 -1.79 0.76
C ILE A 5 9.49 -2.45 -0.60
N ARG A 6 8.55 -3.37 -0.83
CA ARG A 6 8.41 -4.02 -2.12
C ARG A 6 7.34 -3.33 -2.94
N VAL A 7 7.65 -3.07 -4.19
CA VAL A 7 6.72 -2.47 -5.14
C VAL A 7 6.59 -3.43 -6.32
N TRP A 8 5.37 -3.81 -6.61
CA TRP A 8 5.07 -4.73 -7.71
C TRP A 8 3.96 -4.15 -8.57
N TYR A 9 4.19 -4.15 -9.88
CA TYR A 9 3.19 -3.67 -10.84
C TYR A 9 2.82 -4.81 -11.78
N ASP A 10 1.52 -5.11 -11.84
CA ASP A 10 0.96 -6.07 -12.77
C ASP A 10 0.39 -5.32 -13.96
N ARG A 11 1.06 -5.49 -15.09
CA ARG A 11 0.73 -4.80 -16.33
C ARG A 11 -0.64 -5.21 -16.87
N GLU A 12 -0.96 -6.49 -16.82
CA GLU A 12 -2.23 -7.01 -17.33
C GLU A 12 -3.40 -6.53 -16.50
N GLY A 13 -3.26 -6.55 -15.19
CA GLY A 13 -4.31 -6.12 -14.29
C GLY A 13 -4.33 -4.61 -14.05
N ASP A 14 -3.31 -3.90 -14.51
CA ASP A 14 -3.13 -2.48 -14.24
C ASP A 14 -3.20 -2.20 -12.73
N PHE A 15 -2.43 -2.99 -12.00
CA PHE A 15 -2.49 -3.07 -10.55
C PHE A 15 -1.11 -2.84 -9.96
N LEU A 16 -1.02 -1.94 -8.98
CA LEU A 16 0.22 -1.66 -8.27
C LEU A 16 0.06 -2.03 -6.80
N GLU A 17 1.02 -2.78 -6.30
CA GLU A 17 1.03 -3.17 -4.88
C GLU A 17 2.31 -2.66 -4.23
N ILE A 18 2.14 -2.01 -3.08
CA ILE A 18 3.25 -1.54 -2.24
C ILE A 18 3.13 -2.27 -0.92
N THR A 19 4.17 -3.03 -0.56
CA THR A 19 4.15 -3.87 0.64
C THR A 19 5.27 -3.45 1.58
N PHE A 20 4.89 -3.08 2.81
CA PHE A 20 5.82 -2.74 3.88
C PHE A 20 6.13 -3.96 4.74
N ARG A 21 5.12 -4.79 4.99
CA ARG A 21 5.24 -6.01 5.78
C ARG A 21 4.50 -7.13 5.09
N ASP A 22 5.12 -8.31 5.08
CA ASP A 22 4.51 -9.50 4.52
C ASP A 22 3.75 -10.23 5.62
N ALA A 23 2.47 -9.97 5.72
CA ALA A 23 1.59 -10.56 6.71
C ALA A 23 0.20 -10.68 6.13
N LYS A 24 -0.61 -11.56 6.72
CA LYS A 24 -2.00 -11.69 6.32
C LYS A 24 -2.78 -10.43 6.72
N GLY A 25 -3.61 -9.99 5.80
CA GLY A 25 -4.44 -8.83 6.05
C GLY A 25 -5.57 -8.77 5.04
N TYR A 26 -6.26 -7.67 5.08
CA TYR A 26 -7.37 -7.42 4.16
C TYR A 26 -7.31 -5.98 3.67
N LEU A 27 -8.04 -5.74 2.59
CA LEU A 27 -8.07 -4.44 1.94
C LEU A 27 -9.15 -3.58 2.57
N ARG A 28 -8.83 -2.30 2.75
CA ARG A 28 -9.76 -1.29 3.22
C ARG A 28 -9.71 -0.11 2.26
N GLU A 29 -10.85 0.24 1.68
CA GLU A 29 -10.91 1.32 0.70
C GLU A 29 -10.59 2.67 1.34
N ILE A 30 -9.70 3.43 0.70
CA ILE A 30 -9.41 4.81 1.09
C ILE A 30 -10.21 5.74 0.18
N THR A 31 -10.07 5.53 -1.13
CA THR A 31 -10.80 6.27 -2.15
C THR A 31 -10.89 5.36 -3.38
N GLU A 32 -11.53 5.83 -4.45
CA GLU A 32 -11.66 5.06 -5.66
C GLU A 32 -10.30 4.53 -6.13
N ASP A 33 -10.22 3.21 -6.35
CA ASP A 33 -9.05 2.51 -6.85
C ASP A 33 -7.84 2.49 -5.90
N ILE A 34 -7.95 3.07 -4.71
CA ILE A 34 -6.86 3.06 -3.73
C ILE A 34 -7.33 2.39 -2.45
N TYR A 35 -6.61 1.34 -2.07
CA TYR A 35 -6.90 0.57 -0.86
C TYR A 35 -5.65 0.50 0.01
N GLU A 36 -5.84 0.52 1.32
CA GLU A 36 -4.77 0.15 2.22
C GLU A 36 -4.94 -1.30 2.63
N ARG A 37 -3.82 -1.98 2.86
CA ARG A 37 -3.81 -3.33 3.42
C ARG A 37 -3.50 -3.23 4.89
N VAL A 38 -4.33 -3.84 5.71
CA VAL A 38 -4.20 -3.79 7.17
C VAL A 38 -4.32 -5.18 7.74
N ASP A 39 -3.69 -5.42 8.88
CA ASP A 39 -3.86 -6.66 9.61
C ASP A 39 -5.09 -6.57 10.54
N GLU A 40 -5.32 -7.63 11.31
CA GLU A 40 -6.47 -7.69 12.22
C GLU A 40 -6.44 -6.61 13.29
N ALA A 41 -5.26 -6.15 13.66
CA ALA A 41 -5.10 -5.10 14.66
C ALA A 41 -5.19 -3.70 14.06
N GLY A 42 -5.34 -3.59 12.74
CA GLY A 42 -5.41 -2.31 12.05
C GLY A 42 -4.06 -1.74 11.67
N ASN A 43 -2.97 -2.50 11.80
CA ASN A 43 -1.65 -2.04 11.41
C ASN A 43 -1.52 -2.02 9.88
N LEU A 44 -0.91 -0.96 9.37
CA LEU A 44 -0.71 -0.80 7.94
C LEU A 44 0.33 -1.78 7.42
N LEU A 45 -0.05 -2.56 6.41
CA LEU A 45 0.83 -3.52 5.75
C LEU A 45 1.31 -3.02 4.39
N GLY A 46 0.55 -2.15 3.76
CA GLY A 46 0.87 -1.64 2.44
C GLY A 46 -0.34 -1.02 1.77
N TYR A 47 -0.23 -0.87 0.45
CA TYR A 47 -1.29 -0.29 -0.37
C TYR A 47 -1.52 -1.13 -1.61
N SER A 48 -2.75 -1.10 -2.10
CA SER A 48 -3.11 -1.71 -3.38
C SER A 48 -3.82 -0.65 -4.21
N LEU A 49 -3.32 -0.43 -5.41
CA LEU A 49 -3.83 0.57 -6.33
C LEU A 49 -4.31 -0.10 -7.60
N PHE A 50 -5.56 0.14 -7.96
CA PHE A 50 -6.18 -0.44 -9.15
C PHE A 50 -6.34 0.61 -10.23
N ASN A 51 -6.38 0.18 -11.47
CA ASN A 51 -6.58 1.07 -12.63
C ASN A 51 -5.56 2.22 -12.67
N VAL A 52 -4.30 1.88 -12.43
CA VAL A 52 -3.22 2.86 -12.27
C VAL A 52 -3.11 3.78 -13.47
N THR A 53 -3.20 3.22 -14.68
CA THR A 53 -3.05 4.02 -15.91
C THR A 53 -4.22 4.93 -16.21
N ARG A 54 -5.37 4.73 -15.55
CA ARG A 54 -6.51 5.65 -15.69
C ARG A 54 -6.27 6.97 -15.00
N HIS A 55 -5.45 6.94 -13.97
CA HIS A 55 -5.09 8.14 -13.24
C HIS A 55 -3.88 8.77 -13.91
N GLU A 56 -4.11 9.57 -14.94
CA GLU A 56 -3.07 10.21 -15.72
C GLU A 56 -2.28 11.21 -14.87
N ARG A 57 -1.45 10.68 -13.98
CA ARG A 57 -0.67 11.48 -13.04
C ARG A 57 0.78 11.04 -13.06
N GLN A 58 1.69 12.01 -12.93
CA GLN A 58 3.10 11.71 -12.76
C GLN A 58 3.42 11.26 -11.34
N SER A 59 2.55 11.57 -10.39
CA SER A 59 2.71 11.14 -9.02
C SER A 59 1.34 10.82 -8.42
N LEU A 60 1.36 9.98 -7.39
CA LEU A 60 0.17 9.59 -6.67
C LEU A 60 0.37 9.86 -5.18
N ALA A 61 -0.52 10.65 -4.60
CA ALA A 61 -0.47 10.94 -3.18
C ALA A 61 -1.32 9.92 -2.42
N LEU A 62 -0.71 9.28 -1.42
CA LEU A 62 -1.38 8.30 -0.58
C LEU A 62 -1.66 8.93 0.78
N PRO A 63 -2.94 9.00 1.19
CA PRO A 63 -3.27 9.51 2.52
C PRO A 63 -2.84 8.49 3.57
N VAL A 64 -1.79 8.80 4.30
CA VAL A 64 -1.25 7.91 5.31
C VAL A 64 -0.94 8.70 6.57
N LYS A 65 -1.21 8.09 7.71
CA LYS A 65 -0.77 8.66 8.98
C LYS A 65 0.71 8.35 9.15
N VAL A 66 1.50 9.39 9.34
CA VAL A 66 2.96 9.25 9.46
C VAL A 66 3.33 8.25 10.55
N GLN A 67 2.62 8.24 11.66
CA GLN A 67 2.85 7.32 12.76
C GLN A 67 2.68 5.86 12.34
N GLN A 68 1.66 5.57 11.53
CA GLN A 68 1.43 4.22 11.03
C GLN A 68 2.52 3.79 10.06
N LEU A 69 2.93 4.69 9.19
CA LEU A 69 3.99 4.40 8.23
C LEU A 69 5.30 4.10 8.95
N THR A 70 5.66 4.94 9.91
CA THR A 70 6.87 4.77 10.70
C THR A 70 6.86 3.44 11.45
N ALA A 71 5.74 3.12 12.10
CA ALA A 71 5.60 1.87 12.83
C ALA A 71 5.72 0.66 11.90
N SER A 72 5.12 0.72 10.72
CA SER A 72 5.18 -0.37 9.74
C SER A 72 6.61 -0.61 9.25
N LEU A 73 7.35 0.45 8.98
CA LEU A 73 8.73 0.34 8.53
C LEU A 73 9.65 -0.16 9.64
N GLN A 74 9.41 0.26 10.87
CA GLN A 74 10.22 -0.17 12.02
C GLN A 74 9.94 -1.60 12.42
N ALA A 75 8.78 -2.13 12.11
CA ALA A 75 8.39 -3.49 12.43
C ALA A 75 8.97 -4.52 11.46
N ALA A 76 9.58 -4.08 10.39
CA ALA A 76 10.12 -4.95 9.35
C ALA A 76 11.42 -5.67 9.76
#